data_ed8e7420c3cedbcca7d266cf2ecda382
#
_entry.id   ed8e7420c3cedbcca7d266cf2ecda382
#
_cell.length_a   1.000
_cell.length_b   1.000
_cell.length_c   1.000
_cell.angle_alpha   90.00
_cell.angle_beta   90.00
_cell.angle_gamma   90.00
#
_symmetry.space_group_name_H-M   'P 1'
#
loop_
_entity.id
_entity.type
_entity.pdbx_description
1 polymer ?
#
loop_
_entity_poly.entity_id
_entity_poly.type
_entity_poly.pdbx_seq_one_letter_code
_entity_poly.pdbx_strand_id
1 'polypeptide(L)'
;EVRWGAVMDETNDDAEEDLVHIELCPSCGTWQIHEILSEKNKGGGTDYKVRCEGCSHIYLLEVRPPKEVRIKFTLSDGAHSILEEIEVDEDETIYVNDVFDYSDKLWRVSQLHLKQEQSVQSAEPNNVVSAWAVRCDLVRIKITMTEGEESKTSVKESDPEEIFVCGSIIEFEGRKWRIRAIHTGRGRTLTGKREASQIRRIYLHPPPEPRRRFRRN
;
A
#
# COMPACT_ATOMS: atom_id res chain seq x y z
N GLU A 1 5.56 11.33 8.63
CA GLU A 1 4.93 11.84 7.41
C GLU A 1 4.15 10.68 6.80
N VAL A 2 2.85 10.84 6.62
CA VAL A 2 1.96 9.81 6.04
C VAL A 2 1.80 10.14 4.56
N ARG A 3 2.09 9.17 3.68
CA ARG A 3 1.81 9.31 2.25
C ARG A 3 0.57 8.50 1.90
N TRP A 4 -0.47 9.17 1.47
CA TRP A 4 -1.64 8.59 0.83
C TRP A 4 -1.43 8.59 -0.69
N GLY A 5 -1.67 7.48 -1.35
CA GLY A 5 -1.57 7.44 -2.81
C GLY A 5 -1.80 6.06 -3.39
N ALA A 6 -2.45 6.03 -4.55
CA ALA A 6 -2.46 4.86 -5.42
C ALA A 6 -1.01 4.57 -5.85
N VAL A 7 -0.61 3.30 -5.82
CA VAL A 7 0.68 2.83 -6.34
C VAL A 7 0.73 3.19 -7.83
N MET A 8 1.41 4.29 -8.17
CA MET A 8 1.79 4.61 -9.53
C MET A 8 3.20 4.07 -9.78
N ASP A 9 3.32 3.38 -10.88
CA ASP A 9 4.55 2.83 -11.44
C ASP A 9 5.61 3.94 -11.56
N GLU A 10 6.73 3.81 -10.84
CA GLU A 10 7.85 4.75 -10.95
C GLU A 10 8.58 4.53 -12.26
N THR A 11 8.17 5.25 -13.30
CA THR A 11 9.06 5.53 -14.43
C THR A 11 9.82 6.80 -14.12
N ASN A 12 11.09 6.60 -13.80
CA ASN A 12 12.11 7.62 -13.61
C ASN A 12 12.29 8.41 -14.91
N ASP A 13 11.88 9.68 -14.93
CA ASP A 13 12.27 10.64 -15.96
C ASP A 13 12.59 11.96 -15.25
N ASP A 14 13.89 12.22 -15.07
CA ASP A 14 14.44 13.52 -14.66
C ASP A 14 14.22 14.55 -15.79
N ALA A 15 12.98 14.99 -15.95
CA ALA A 15 12.65 16.24 -16.61
C ALA A 15 12.24 17.21 -15.51
N GLU A 16 12.93 18.31 -15.35
CA GLU A 16 12.41 19.51 -14.68
C GLU A 16 11.11 19.89 -15.39
N GLU A 17 9.99 19.29 -14.99
CA GLU A 17 8.68 19.73 -15.41
C GLU A 17 8.51 21.15 -14.83
N ASP A 18 8.56 22.16 -15.72
CA ASP A 18 8.06 23.49 -15.41
C ASP A 18 6.66 23.32 -14.82
N LEU A 19 6.52 23.56 -13.51
CA LEU A 19 5.24 23.43 -12.79
C LEU A 19 4.25 24.43 -13.40
N VAL A 20 3.50 23.95 -14.36
CA VAL A 20 2.46 24.71 -15.05
C VAL A 20 1.24 24.77 -14.13
N HIS A 21 1.02 25.90 -13.49
CA HIS A 21 -0.15 26.12 -12.65
C HIS A 21 -1.40 26.32 -13.53
N ILE A 22 -2.28 25.32 -13.54
CA ILE A 22 -3.61 25.41 -14.18
C ILE A 22 -4.61 25.74 -13.07
N GLU A 23 -5.17 26.97 -13.14
CA GLU A 23 -6.10 27.50 -12.14
C GLU A 23 -7.34 28.12 -12.80
N LEU A 24 -8.43 28.21 -12.04
CA LEU A 24 -9.63 28.92 -12.46
C LEU A 24 -9.39 30.44 -12.42
N CYS A 25 -9.27 31.06 -13.57
CA CYS A 25 -9.07 32.50 -13.62
C CYS A 25 -10.30 33.26 -13.14
N PRO A 26 -10.18 34.16 -12.13
CA PRO A 26 -11.32 34.91 -11.61
C PRO A 26 -11.91 35.92 -12.61
N SER A 27 -11.18 36.29 -13.67
CA SER A 27 -11.61 37.25 -14.66
C SER A 27 -12.32 36.62 -15.85
N CYS A 28 -11.76 35.54 -16.45
CA CYS A 28 -12.40 34.88 -17.60
C CYS A 28 -13.25 33.68 -17.22
N GLY A 29 -13.22 33.21 -15.96
CA GLY A 29 -14.04 32.10 -15.46
C GLY A 29 -13.71 30.72 -16.07
N THR A 30 -12.52 30.55 -16.65
CA THR A 30 -12.07 29.32 -17.28
C THR A 30 -10.79 28.82 -16.64
N TRP A 31 -10.58 27.49 -16.66
CA TRP A 31 -9.32 26.86 -16.26
C TRP A 31 -8.25 27.18 -17.29
N GLN A 32 -7.19 27.86 -16.89
CA GLN A 32 -6.13 28.35 -17.78
C GLN A 32 -4.77 28.16 -17.13
N ILE A 33 -3.75 28.09 -17.97
CA ILE A 33 -2.34 28.20 -17.56
C ILE A 33 -2.07 29.60 -17.04
N HIS A 34 -1.30 29.68 -15.96
CA HIS A 34 -0.89 30.96 -15.37
C HIS A 34 0.61 31.06 -15.30
N GLU A 35 1.15 32.15 -15.85
CA GLU A 35 2.56 32.53 -15.70
C GLU A 35 2.80 33.09 -14.28
N ILE A 36 3.76 32.56 -13.55
CA ILE A 36 4.18 33.08 -12.25
C ILE A 36 5.08 34.29 -12.45
N LEU A 37 4.62 35.46 -12.01
CA LEU A 37 5.38 36.72 -12.08
C LEU A 37 6.26 36.93 -10.86
N SER A 38 5.81 36.49 -9.69
CA SER A 38 6.57 36.54 -8.45
C SER A 38 5.99 35.61 -7.41
N GLU A 39 6.82 35.18 -6.48
CA GLU A 39 6.51 34.27 -5.38
C GLU A 39 6.88 34.95 -4.05
N LYS A 40 6.04 34.75 -3.02
CA LYS A 40 6.29 35.25 -1.67
C LYS A 40 5.77 34.24 -0.64
N ASN A 41 6.68 33.67 0.14
CA ASN A 41 6.32 32.79 1.26
C ASN A 41 5.67 33.61 2.40
N LYS A 42 4.52 33.10 2.91
CA LYS A 42 3.76 33.78 3.99
C LYS A 42 3.04 32.70 4.84
N GLY A 43 3.45 32.60 6.08
CA GLY A 43 2.74 31.86 7.12
C GLY A 43 2.48 30.37 6.80
N GLY A 44 3.44 29.63 6.32
CA GLY A 44 3.29 28.20 5.98
C GLY A 44 2.70 27.92 4.60
N GLY A 45 2.37 28.96 3.80
CA GLY A 45 1.95 28.87 2.42
C GLY A 45 2.67 29.85 1.53
N THR A 46 2.31 29.91 0.26
CA THR A 46 2.95 30.77 -0.74
C THR A 46 1.91 31.61 -1.46
N ASP A 47 2.18 32.89 -1.56
CA ASP A 47 1.42 33.83 -2.36
C ASP A 47 2.13 34.01 -3.71
N TYR A 48 1.46 33.62 -4.79
CA TYR A 48 1.95 33.81 -6.16
C TYR A 48 1.24 34.99 -6.82
N LYS A 49 2.01 35.93 -7.40
CA LYS A 49 1.44 36.87 -8.34
C LYS A 49 1.47 36.22 -9.72
N VAL A 50 0.29 35.97 -10.29
CA VAL A 50 0.15 35.24 -11.54
C VAL A 50 -0.52 36.04 -12.62
N ARG A 51 -0.21 35.74 -13.88
CA ARG A 51 -0.86 36.24 -15.09
C ARG A 51 -1.56 35.15 -15.83
N CYS A 52 -2.86 35.26 -16.07
CA CYS A 52 -3.61 34.35 -16.89
C CYS A 52 -3.18 34.42 -18.35
N GLU A 53 -2.80 33.33 -18.97
CA GLU A 53 -2.43 33.30 -20.41
C GLU A 53 -3.62 33.55 -21.32
N GLY A 54 -4.83 33.18 -20.91
CA GLY A 54 -6.05 33.34 -21.71
C GLY A 54 -6.53 34.80 -21.80
N CYS A 55 -6.48 35.57 -20.71
CA CYS A 55 -7.02 36.94 -20.66
C CYS A 55 -6.04 38.00 -20.16
N SER A 56 -4.80 37.61 -19.89
CA SER A 56 -3.73 38.50 -19.36
C SER A 56 -4.04 39.17 -18.02
N HIS A 57 -5.12 38.75 -17.32
CA HIS A 57 -5.45 39.27 -15.99
C HIS A 57 -4.37 38.88 -14.98
N ILE A 58 -3.95 39.85 -14.15
CA ILE A 58 -2.95 39.62 -13.12
C ILE A 58 -3.66 39.67 -11.77
N TYR A 59 -3.44 38.65 -10.95
CA TYR A 59 -3.99 38.56 -9.61
C TYR A 59 -3.06 37.83 -8.63
N LEU A 60 -3.42 37.82 -7.36
CA LEU A 60 -2.71 37.08 -6.32
C LEU A 60 -3.38 35.74 -6.12
N LEU A 61 -2.63 34.65 -6.32
CA LEU A 61 -3.03 33.29 -6.03
C LEU A 61 -2.42 32.90 -4.69
N GLU A 62 -3.26 32.69 -3.67
CA GLU A 62 -2.82 32.26 -2.35
C GLU A 62 -2.91 30.72 -2.25
N VAL A 63 -1.75 30.08 -2.21
CA VAL A 63 -1.67 28.63 -1.99
C VAL A 63 -1.38 28.38 -0.52
N ARG A 64 -2.27 27.67 0.14
CA ARG A 64 -2.12 27.25 1.54
C ARG A 64 -2.13 25.75 1.61
N PRO A 65 -1.24 25.12 2.41
CA PRO A 65 -1.34 23.70 2.67
C PRO A 65 -2.68 23.42 3.36
N PRO A 66 -3.30 22.28 3.07
CA PRO A 66 -4.49 21.83 3.79
C PRO A 66 -4.18 21.74 5.29
N LYS A 67 -5.20 21.87 6.13
CA LYS A 67 -5.06 21.64 7.56
C LYS A 67 -5.06 20.14 7.83
N GLU A 68 -4.20 19.72 8.74
CA GLU A 68 -4.13 18.34 9.18
C GLU A 68 -5.20 18.04 10.25
N VAL A 69 -5.88 16.92 10.10
CA VAL A 69 -6.84 16.37 11.04
C VAL A 69 -6.26 15.10 11.64
N ARG A 70 -6.25 14.99 12.98
CA ARG A 70 -5.78 13.79 13.67
C ARG A 70 -6.89 12.77 13.83
N ILE A 71 -6.69 11.59 13.27
CA ILE A 71 -7.63 10.47 13.32
C ILE A 71 -6.99 9.32 14.10
N LYS A 72 -7.78 8.69 14.98
CA LYS A 72 -7.37 7.50 15.71
C LYS A 72 -7.49 6.27 14.82
N PHE A 73 -6.34 5.67 14.50
CA PHE A 73 -6.27 4.42 13.74
C PHE A 73 -5.92 3.25 14.68
N THR A 74 -6.66 2.16 14.56
CA THR A 74 -6.24 0.85 15.07
C THR A 74 -5.52 0.12 13.95
N LEU A 75 -4.20 0.00 14.09
CA LEU A 75 -3.31 -0.64 13.12
C LEU A 75 -3.10 -2.11 13.51
N SER A 76 -3.60 -3.05 12.70
CA SER A 76 -3.54 -4.48 12.97
C SER A 76 -2.49 -5.20 12.13
N ASP A 77 -1.52 -5.82 12.80
CA ASP A 77 -0.47 -6.64 12.21
C ASP A 77 -0.57 -8.08 12.74
N GLY A 78 -1.37 -8.90 12.08
CA GLY A 78 -1.64 -10.28 12.49
C GLY A 78 -2.39 -10.39 13.82
N ALA A 79 -1.71 -10.85 14.87
CA ALA A 79 -2.28 -10.98 16.22
C ALA A 79 -2.09 -9.72 17.08
N HIS A 80 -1.35 -8.74 16.62
CA HIS A 80 -1.04 -7.51 17.33
C HIS A 80 -1.80 -6.34 16.74
N SER A 81 -2.28 -5.45 17.59
CA SER A 81 -2.90 -4.19 17.18
C SER A 81 -2.41 -3.08 18.07
N ILE A 82 -2.12 -1.94 17.47
CA ILE A 82 -1.72 -0.71 18.16
C ILE A 82 -2.70 0.40 17.82
N LEU A 83 -2.86 1.36 18.72
CA LEU A 83 -3.65 2.55 18.50
C LEU A 83 -2.71 3.71 18.26
N GLU A 84 -2.87 4.39 17.13
CA GLU A 84 -2.05 5.53 16.73
C GLU A 84 -2.93 6.71 16.30
N GLU A 85 -2.44 7.93 16.48
CA GLU A 85 -3.06 9.13 15.93
C GLU A 85 -2.31 9.51 14.64
N ILE A 86 -3.01 9.46 13.51
CA ILE A 86 -2.47 9.73 12.19
C ILE A 86 -3.03 11.04 11.67
N GLU A 87 -2.15 11.90 11.20
CA GLU A 87 -2.47 13.19 10.59
C GLU A 87 -2.85 12.95 9.12
N VAL A 88 -3.99 13.51 8.71
CA VAL A 88 -4.55 13.41 7.36
C VAL A 88 -5.02 14.80 6.96
N ASP A 89 -4.81 15.19 5.71
CA ASP A 89 -5.24 16.49 5.19
C ASP A 89 -6.76 16.63 5.23
N GLU A 90 -7.29 17.80 5.66
CA GLU A 90 -8.72 18.01 5.88
C GLU A 90 -9.56 17.91 4.60
N ASP A 91 -8.96 18.15 3.44
CA ASP A 91 -9.58 18.14 2.12
C ASP A 91 -9.49 16.78 1.41
N GLU A 92 -8.81 15.80 2.01
CA GLU A 92 -8.70 14.45 1.50
C GLU A 92 -9.92 13.61 1.89
N THR A 93 -10.43 12.79 0.96
CA THR A 93 -11.48 11.82 1.29
C THR A 93 -10.86 10.45 1.50
N ILE A 94 -11.07 9.87 2.68
CA ILE A 94 -10.57 8.54 3.02
C ILE A 94 -11.56 7.48 2.57
N TYR A 95 -11.08 6.44 1.88
CA TYR A 95 -11.88 5.31 1.43
C TYR A 95 -11.48 4.01 2.14
N VAL A 96 -12.43 3.12 2.34
CA VAL A 96 -12.13 1.72 2.69
C VAL A 96 -11.39 1.08 1.52
N ASN A 97 -10.29 0.40 1.80
CA ASN A 97 -9.26 -0.15 0.92
C ASN A 97 -8.17 0.83 0.47
N ASP A 98 -8.20 2.09 0.87
CA ASP A 98 -7.04 2.97 0.68
C ASP A 98 -5.81 2.39 1.37
N VAL A 99 -4.66 2.60 0.74
CA VAL A 99 -3.37 2.15 1.25
C VAL A 99 -2.51 3.37 1.56
N PHE A 100 -1.91 3.36 2.73
CA PHE A 100 -1.03 4.43 3.18
C PHE A 100 0.23 3.87 3.83
N ASP A 101 1.31 4.64 3.79
CA ASP A 101 2.56 4.35 4.49
C ASP A 101 2.55 4.96 5.90
N TYR A 102 2.89 4.15 6.89
CA TYR A 102 3.12 4.61 8.25
C TYR A 102 4.15 3.72 8.94
N SER A 103 5.22 4.33 9.47
CA SER A 103 6.33 3.64 10.14
C SER A 103 6.97 2.52 9.27
N ASP A 104 7.30 2.84 8.02
CA ASP A 104 7.93 1.94 7.04
C ASP A 104 7.11 0.66 6.76
N LYS A 105 5.78 0.74 6.86
CA LYS A 105 4.84 -0.35 6.58
C LYS A 105 3.66 0.17 5.79
N LEU A 106 3.12 -0.66 4.89
CA LEU A 106 1.89 -0.34 4.19
C LEU A 106 0.67 -0.87 4.95
N TRP A 107 -0.29 0.02 5.11
CA TRP A 107 -1.53 -0.24 5.82
C TRP A 107 -2.71 -0.02 4.90
N ARG A 108 -3.67 -0.93 4.92
CA ARG A 108 -4.92 -0.82 4.16
C ARG A 108 -6.07 -0.54 5.10
N VAL A 109 -6.80 0.54 4.83
CA VAL A 109 -8.02 0.89 5.57
C VAL A 109 -9.06 -0.22 5.41
N SER A 110 -9.50 -0.78 6.51
CA SER A 110 -10.50 -1.86 6.54
C SER A 110 -11.87 -1.39 7.00
N GLN A 111 -11.93 -0.38 7.87
CA GLN A 111 -13.17 0.18 8.39
C GLN A 111 -12.99 1.66 8.75
N LEU A 112 -14.05 2.45 8.53
CA LEU A 112 -14.17 3.84 8.96
C LEU A 112 -15.41 3.98 9.86
N HIS A 113 -15.26 4.65 11.00
CA HIS A 113 -16.34 4.88 11.96
C HIS A 113 -16.60 6.37 12.15
N LEU A 114 -17.85 6.77 12.00
CA LEU A 114 -18.34 8.12 12.25
C LEU A 114 -18.92 8.25 13.67
N LYS A 115 -19.27 9.48 14.08
CA LYS A 115 -19.80 9.81 15.42
C LYS A 115 -21.06 9.03 15.83
N GLN A 116 -21.78 8.43 14.89
CA GLN A 116 -23.02 7.67 15.15
C GLN A 116 -22.82 6.14 15.10
N GLU A 117 -21.60 5.66 15.33
CA GLU A 117 -21.22 4.23 15.25
C GLU A 117 -21.53 3.57 13.88
N GLN A 118 -21.74 4.37 12.86
CA GLN A 118 -21.94 3.87 11.49
C GLN A 118 -20.60 3.60 10.82
N SER A 119 -20.43 2.40 10.29
CA SER A 119 -19.35 2.12 9.38
C SER A 119 -19.72 2.58 7.97
N VAL A 120 -18.80 3.28 7.31
CA VAL A 120 -19.00 3.84 5.97
C VAL A 120 -17.91 3.39 5.02
N GLN A 121 -18.13 3.53 3.72
CA GLN A 121 -17.15 3.19 2.69
C GLN A 121 -16.16 4.33 2.42
N SER A 122 -16.58 5.57 2.69
CA SER A 122 -15.71 6.75 2.56
C SER A 122 -16.19 7.85 3.50
N ALA A 123 -15.28 8.73 3.90
CA ALA A 123 -15.59 9.90 4.71
C ALA A 123 -14.51 10.97 4.60
N GLU A 124 -14.91 12.23 4.80
CA GLU A 124 -13.98 13.33 5.04
C GLU A 124 -13.33 13.18 6.43
N PRO A 125 -12.05 13.51 6.61
CA PRO A 125 -11.30 13.34 7.86
C PRO A 125 -11.98 13.93 9.09
N ASN A 126 -12.58 15.11 8.96
CA ASN A 126 -13.29 15.80 10.05
C ASN A 126 -14.50 15.03 10.59
N ASN A 127 -15.06 14.10 9.82
CA ASN A 127 -16.22 13.29 10.19
C ASN A 127 -15.81 11.93 10.79
N VAL A 128 -14.56 11.50 10.61
CA VAL A 128 -14.06 10.21 11.11
C VAL A 128 -13.67 10.32 12.58
N VAL A 129 -14.24 9.46 13.42
CA VAL A 129 -13.89 9.35 14.84
C VAL A 129 -12.76 8.34 15.05
N SER A 130 -12.81 7.23 14.31
CA SER A 130 -11.78 6.21 14.34
C SER A 130 -11.78 5.41 13.05
N ALA A 131 -10.63 4.82 12.73
CA ALA A 131 -10.45 3.94 11.59
C ALA A 131 -9.69 2.68 12.00
N TRP A 132 -9.90 1.61 11.24
CA TRP A 132 -9.11 0.38 11.34
C TRP A 132 -8.34 0.18 10.05
N ALA A 133 -7.07 -0.18 10.19
CA ALA A 133 -6.24 -0.56 9.06
C ALA A 133 -5.48 -1.86 9.35
N VAL A 134 -5.24 -2.63 8.30
CA VAL A 134 -4.54 -3.91 8.36
C VAL A 134 -3.26 -3.79 7.56
N ARG A 135 -2.16 -4.28 8.12
CA ARG A 135 -0.89 -4.34 7.41
C ARG A 135 -1.02 -5.14 6.12
N CYS A 136 -0.55 -4.60 4.99
CA CYS A 136 -0.73 -5.20 3.66
C CYS A 136 0.55 -5.37 2.83
N ASP A 137 1.69 -4.87 3.30
CA ASP A 137 3.01 -5.09 2.68
C ASP A 137 3.52 -6.52 2.85
N LEU A 138 3.03 -7.24 3.86
CA LEU A 138 3.39 -8.63 4.11
C LEU A 138 2.17 -9.53 4.32
N VAL A 139 2.27 -10.75 3.87
CA VAL A 139 1.32 -11.82 4.15
C VAL A 139 1.98 -12.93 4.96
N ARG A 140 1.24 -13.52 5.90
CA ARG A 140 1.70 -14.63 6.75
C ARG A 140 1.13 -15.95 6.26
N ILE A 141 1.99 -16.77 5.69
CA ILE A 141 1.65 -18.09 5.13
C ILE A 141 1.99 -19.18 6.16
N LYS A 142 1.00 -20.00 6.52
CA LYS A 142 1.27 -21.18 7.37
C LYS A 142 2.07 -22.19 6.57
N ILE A 143 3.20 -22.64 7.11
CA ILE A 143 4.05 -23.69 6.53
C ILE A 143 3.87 -24.97 7.32
N THR A 144 3.66 -26.10 6.64
CA THR A 144 3.70 -27.42 7.25
C THR A 144 4.84 -28.20 6.59
N MET A 145 5.86 -28.51 7.36
CA MET A 145 7.00 -29.33 6.95
C MET A 145 6.74 -30.78 7.41
N THR A 146 6.78 -31.72 6.49
CA THR A 146 6.58 -33.15 6.80
C THR A 146 7.80 -33.94 6.34
N GLU A 147 8.40 -34.66 7.26
CA GLU A 147 9.54 -35.59 7.02
C GLU A 147 9.24 -36.95 7.66
N GLY A 148 9.04 -37.94 6.81
CA GLY A 148 8.56 -39.25 7.29
C GLY A 148 7.19 -39.13 7.94
N GLU A 149 7.08 -39.58 9.20
CA GLU A 149 5.85 -39.48 9.99
C GLU A 149 5.72 -38.20 10.81
N GLU A 150 6.78 -37.39 10.88
CA GLU A 150 6.80 -36.18 11.66
C GLU A 150 6.36 -34.95 10.84
N SER A 151 5.58 -34.06 11.49
CA SER A 151 5.13 -32.81 10.89
C SER A 151 5.34 -31.66 11.86
N LYS A 152 6.00 -30.58 11.37
CA LYS A 152 6.19 -29.33 12.09
C LYS A 152 5.45 -28.21 11.38
N THR A 153 4.85 -27.30 12.14
CA THR A 153 4.17 -26.12 11.60
C THR A 153 4.95 -24.85 11.98
N SER A 154 5.11 -23.96 11.01
CA SER A 154 5.74 -22.65 11.16
C SER A 154 4.98 -21.59 10.35
N VAL A 155 5.47 -20.35 10.34
CA VAL A 155 4.91 -19.26 9.55
C VAL A 155 6.03 -18.63 8.73
N LYS A 156 5.77 -18.39 7.45
CA LYS A 156 6.63 -17.58 6.57
C LYS A 156 5.94 -16.24 6.31
N GLU A 157 6.65 -15.17 6.56
CA GLU A 157 6.29 -13.85 6.04
C GLU A 157 6.78 -13.73 4.60
N SER A 158 5.99 -13.12 3.76
CA SER A 158 6.20 -13.08 2.32
C SER A 158 5.59 -11.82 1.76
N ASP A 159 6.21 -11.27 0.71
CA ASP A 159 5.57 -10.26 -0.12
C ASP A 159 4.25 -10.81 -0.69
N PRO A 160 3.15 -10.02 -0.71
CA PRO A 160 1.87 -10.44 -1.27
C PRO A 160 1.95 -10.96 -2.71
N GLU A 161 2.88 -10.45 -3.52
CA GLU A 161 3.07 -10.81 -4.93
C GLU A 161 4.09 -11.93 -5.14
N GLU A 162 4.81 -12.36 -4.08
CA GLU A 162 5.76 -13.49 -4.19
C GLU A 162 5.04 -14.74 -4.74
N ILE A 163 5.60 -15.32 -5.80
CA ILE A 163 4.99 -16.48 -6.48
C ILE A 163 5.56 -17.79 -5.96
N PHE A 164 4.68 -18.67 -5.48
CA PHE A 164 5.00 -20.03 -5.08
C PHE A 164 4.52 -21.03 -6.12
N VAL A 165 5.42 -21.97 -6.50
CA VAL A 165 5.14 -22.97 -7.53
C VAL A 165 5.16 -24.36 -6.90
N CYS A 166 4.10 -25.16 -7.10
CA CYS A 166 4.08 -26.55 -6.67
C CYS A 166 5.20 -27.34 -7.37
N GLY A 167 5.97 -28.10 -6.60
CA GLY A 167 7.11 -28.87 -7.11
C GLY A 167 8.45 -28.13 -7.09
N SER A 168 8.47 -26.81 -6.92
CA SER A 168 9.72 -26.04 -6.77
C SER A 168 10.38 -26.30 -5.41
N ILE A 169 11.66 -25.94 -5.33
CA ILE A 169 12.44 -26.01 -4.09
C ILE A 169 12.58 -24.59 -3.55
N ILE A 170 12.26 -24.44 -2.27
CA ILE A 170 12.45 -23.20 -1.53
C ILE A 170 13.39 -23.43 -0.36
N GLU A 171 14.07 -22.38 0.09
CA GLU A 171 14.81 -22.39 1.35
C GLU A 171 13.91 -21.87 2.47
N PHE A 172 13.81 -22.62 3.56
CA PHE A 172 13.02 -22.25 4.72
C PHE A 172 13.65 -22.81 6.00
N GLU A 173 13.81 -22.00 7.03
CA GLU A 173 14.51 -22.33 8.29
C GLU A 173 15.92 -22.92 8.04
N GLY A 174 16.67 -22.35 7.08
CA GLY A 174 18.05 -22.77 6.76
C GLY A 174 18.17 -24.11 6.02
N ARG A 175 17.07 -24.68 5.55
CA ARG A 175 17.03 -25.96 4.85
C ARG A 175 16.25 -25.86 3.54
N LYS A 176 16.61 -26.66 2.54
CA LYS A 176 15.89 -26.76 1.27
C LYS A 176 14.71 -27.71 1.39
N TRP A 177 13.56 -27.25 0.91
CA TRP A 177 12.31 -27.98 0.90
C TRP A 177 11.66 -27.95 -0.46
N ARG A 178 10.95 -29.02 -0.82
CA ARG A 178 10.12 -29.03 -2.01
C ARG A 178 8.68 -28.69 -1.66
N ILE A 179 8.05 -27.76 -2.39
CA ILE A 179 6.64 -27.47 -2.26
C ILE A 179 5.84 -28.64 -2.84
N ARG A 180 5.17 -29.39 -1.97
CA ARG A 180 4.30 -30.49 -2.37
C ARG A 180 2.92 -30.03 -2.76
N ALA A 181 2.35 -29.10 -1.99
CA ALA A 181 1.00 -28.61 -2.19
C ALA A 181 0.82 -27.20 -1.63
N ILE A 182 -0.11 -26.48 -2.23
CA ILE A 182 -0.53 -25.12 -1.80
C ILE A 182 -2.02 -25.16 -1.49
N HIS A 183 -2.44 -24.55 -0.38
CA HIS A 183 -3.83 -24.43 0.05
C HIS A 183 -4.23 -22.96 0.03
N THR A 184 -5.27 -22.60 -0.74
CA THR A 184 -5.74 -21.22 -0.94
C THR A 184 -6.99 -20.85 -0.12
N GLY A 185 -7.45 -21.74 0.76
CA GLY A 185 -8.71 -21.55 1.51
C GLY A 185 -9.91 -22.20 0.83
N ARG A 186 -9.91 -22.33 -0.49
CA ARG A 186 -10.97 -23.04 -1.26
C ARG A 186 -10.61 -24.49 -1.55
N GLY A 187 -9.35 -24.87 -1.41
CA GLY A 187 -8.87 -26.21 -1.67
C GLY A 187 -7.36 -26.32 -1.71
N ARG A 188 -6.87 -27.56 -1.81
CA ARG A 188 -5.47 -27.92 -1.94
C ARG A 188 -5.15 -28.18 -3.41
N THR A 189 -4.11 -27.52 -3.93
CA THR A 189 -3.57 -27.78 -5.28
C THR A 189 -2.20 -28.45 -5.18
N LEU A 190 -1.94 -29.39 -6.07
CA LEU A 190 -0.67 -30.12 -6.17
C LEU A 190 0.17 -29.64 -7.36
N THR A 191 -0.40 -28.78 -8.21
CA THR A 191 0.22 -28.27 -9.44
C THR A 191 -0.06 -26.78 -9.61
N GLY A 192 0.75 -26.14 -10.45
CA GLY A 192 0.58 -24.72 -10.80
C GLY A 192 1.28 -23.78 -9.84
N LYS A 193 1.01 -22.48 -10.01
CA LYS A 193 1.58 -21.37 -9.25
C LYS A 193 0.49 -20.56 -8.56
N ARG A 194 0.83 -19.90 -7.46
CA ARG A 194 -0.04 -18.97 -6.72
C ARG A 194 0.79 -17.83 -6.13
N GLU A 195 0.21 -16.65 -6.08
CA GLU A 195 0.73 -15.51 -5.33
C GLU A 195 0.53 -15.73 -3.82
N ALA A 196 1.45 -15.20 -3.03
CA ALA A 196 1.44 -15.32 -1.57
C ALA A 196 0.12 -14.84 -0.96
N SER A 197 -0.44 -13.73 -1.47
CA SER A 197 -1.73 -13.15 -1.07
C SER A 197 -2.91 -14.13 -1.16
N GLN A 198 -2.84 -15.11 -2.05
CA GLN A 198 -3.86 -16.11 -2.27
C GLN A 198 -3.66 -17.38 -1.39
N ILE A 199 -2.50 -17.48 -0.72
CA ILE A 199 -2.07 -18.72 -0.03
C ILE A 199 -2.38 -18.63 1.46
N ARG A 200 -3.06 -19.66 1.98
CA ARG A 200 -3.24 -19.83 3.43
C ARG A 200 -2.21 -20.79 4.04
N ARG A 201 -1.77 -21.79 3.26
CA ARG A 201 -0.81 -22.79 3.75
C ARG A 201 -0.02 -23.42 2.61
N ILE A 202 1.27 -23.67 2.85
CA ILE A 202 2.17 -24.44 2.00
C ILE A 202 2.57 -25.71 2.74
N TYR A 203 2.56 -26.83 2.02
CA TYR A 203 3.04 -28.13 2.51
C TYR A 203 4.39 -28.42 1.89
N LEU A 204 5.38 -28.62 2.73
CA LEU A 204 6.76 -28.85 2.36
C LEU A 204 7.18 -30.28 2.70
N HIS A 205 7.97 -30.89 1.82
CA HIS A 205 8.64 -32.17 2.02
C HIS A 205 10.12 -32.02 1.69
N PRO A 206 10.99 -32.91 2.17
CA PRO A 206 12.38 -32.96 1.74
C PRO A 206 12.48 -33.05 0.22
N PRO A 207 13.46 -32.38 -0.42
CA PRO A 207 13.68 -32.54 -1.84
C PRO A 207 14.01 -34.00 -2.18
N PRO A 208 13.64 -34.51 -3.38
CA PRO A 208 14.01 -35.85 -3.79
C PRO A 208 15.54 -35.98 -3.86
N GLU A 209 16.06 -37.11 -3.41
CA GLU A 209 17.48 -37.38 -3.55
C GLU A 209 17.91 -37.33 -5.03
N PRO A 210 19.09 -36.73 -5.33
CA PRO A 210 19.59 -36.73 -6.68
C PRO A 210 19.78 -38.19 -7.15
N ARG A 211 19.09 -38.57 -8.25
CA ARG A 211 19.29 -39.88 -8.83
C ARG A 211 20.76 -40.08 -9.15
N ARG A 212 21.44 -41.03 -8.49
CA ARG A 212 22.79 -41.46 -8.84
C ARG A 212 22.76 -41.93 -10.29
N ARG A 213 23.41 -41.20 -11.20
CA ARG A 213 23.61 -41.67 -12.57
C ARG A 213 24.52 -42.90 -12.45
N PHE A 214 23.99 -44.10 -12.62
CA PHE A 214 24.81 -45.25 -12.88
C PHE A 214 25.59 -44.99 -14.17
N ARG A 215 26.90 -44.74 -14.07
CA ARG A 215 27.77 -44.85 -15.23
C ARG A 215 27.72 -46.31 -15.65
N ARG A 216 27.11 -46.58 -16.81
CA ARG A 216 27.33 -47.86 -17.51
C ARG A 216 28.79 -47.80 -18.02
N ASN A 217 29.62 -48.72 -17.50
CA ASN A 217 30.95 -49.02 -18.09
C ASN A 217 30.70 -49.75 -19.41
#